data_0def6fedaa7c21ffed2de9f98c4814e8
#
_entry.id   0def6fedaa7c21ffed2de9f98c4814e8
#
_cell.length_a   1.000
_cell.length_b   1.000
_cell.length_c   1.000
_cell.angle_alpha   90.00
_cell.angle_beta   90.00
_cell.angle_gamma   90.00
#
_symmetry.space_group_name_H-M   'P 1'
#
loop_
_entity.id
_entity.type
_entity.pdbx_description
1 polymer ?
#
loop_
_entity_poly.entity_id
_entity_poly.type
_entity_poly.pdbx_seq_one_letter_code
_entity_poly.pdbx_strand_id
1 'polypeptide(L)'
;MNNNIRTNKTKEEFVKEMEQRINIRKTIMDFVDNVYFPMMATKFDGKVYNARFINALNAEAKKVSDRMYVKRGYSNDEIEIQLRLSQWNYNDYESILLKCKTNAEGRIDYNATINDHYTKVWIENFKSYIEEYQKSIDNYDEYMKVFAELGDALMKYNKLPHSFRGHLDKAWMRIY
;
A
#
# COMPACT_ATOMS: atom_id res chain seq x y z
N MET A 1 -18.44 17.75 29.08
CA MET A 1 -17.13 17.13 29.34
C MET A 1 -16.51 16.82 27.99
N ASN A 2 -15.49 17.59 27.59
CA ASN A 2 -14.77 17.34 26.36
C ASN A 2 -13.92 16.08 26.55
N ASN A 3 -14.46 14.95 26.14
CA ASN A 3 -13.64 13.73 25.97
C ASN A 3 -12.78 13.92 24.72
N ASN A 4 -11.62 14.51 24.89
CA ASN A 4 -10.61 14.55 23.87
C ASN A 4 -10.19 13.09 23.58
N ILE A 5 -10.82 12.49 22.57
CA ILE A 5 -10.27 11.31 21.94
C ILE A 5 -8.94 11.78 21.34
N ARG A 6 -7.85 11.42 22.01
CA ARG A 6 -6.51 11.75 21.56
C ARG A 6 -6.19 10.85 20.38
N THR A 7 -6.40 11.35 19.18
CA THR A 7 -5.61 10.85 18.05
C THR A 7 -4.16 11.25 18.32
N ASN A 8 -3.22 10.35 18.07
CA ASN A 8 -1.80 10.65 18.27
C ASN A 8 -1.25 11.70 17.27
N LYS A 9 -2.10 12.24 16.39
CA LYS A 9 -1.74 13.20 15.33
C LYS A 9 -2.78 14.32 15.24
N THR A 10 -2.32 15.51 14.94
CA THR A 10 -3.20 16.62 14.56
C THR A 10 -3.77 16.41 13.16
N LYS A 11 -4.81 17.20 12.78
CA LYS A 11 -5.37 17.17 11.43
C LYS A 11 -4.30 17.47 10.38
N GLU A 12 -3.48 18.48 10.63
CA GLU A 12 -2.41 18.93 9.75
C GLU A 12 -1.35 17.83 9.55
N GLU A 13 -0.98 17.14 10.63
CA GLU A 13 -0.04 16.01 10.58
C GLU A 13 -0.62 14.84 9.79
N PHE A 14 -1.90 14.53 9.98
CA PHE A 14 -2.60 13.49 9.23
C PHE A 14 -2.67 13.83 7.75
N VAL A 15 -3.12 15.03 7.39
CA VAL A 15 -3.23 15.49 6.00
C VAL A 15 -1.87 15.41 5.32
N LYS A 16 -0.84 15.94 5.95
CA LYS A 16 0.54 15.90 5.43
C LYS A 16 1.03 14.48 5.17
N GLU A 17 0.72 13.55 6.06
CA GLU A 17 1.08 12.14 5.86
C GLU A 17 0.33 11.51 4.69
N MET A 18 -0.98 11.73 4.58
CA MET A 18 -1.78 11.20 3.47
C MET A 18 -1.33 11.78 2.12
N GLU A 19 -1.06 13.07 2.04
CA GLU A 19 -0.48 13.71 0.85
C GLU A 19 0.87 13.09 0.48
N GLN A 20 1.72 12.83 1.47
CA GLN A 20 3.00 12.16 1.24
C GLN A 20 2.81 10.75 0.69
N ARG A 21 1.86 9.96 1.22
CA ARG A 21 1.53 8.61 0.73
C ARG A 21 0.99 8.65 -0.70
N ILE A 22 0.11 9.61 -1.02
CA ILE A 22 -0.38 9.84 -2.39
C ILE A 22 0.79 10.10 -3.35
N ASN A 23 1.70 11.01 -2.99
CA ASN A 23 2.85 11.33 -3.81
C ASN A 23 3.78 10.13 -4.01
N ILE A 24 4.02 9.35 -2.96
CA ILE A 24 4.82 8.12 -3.05
C ILE A 24 4.18 7.11 -4.00
N ARG A 25 2.87 6.89 -3.91
CA ARG A 25 2.16 5.97 -4.81
C ARG A 25 2.20 6.44 -6.26
N LYS A 26 2.01 7.72 -6.51
CA LYS A 26 2.17 8.31 -7.85
C LYS A 26 3.59 8.08 -8.37
N THR A 27 4.61 8.36 -7.57
CA THR A 27 6.02 8.12 -7.93
C THR A 27 6.31 6.66 -8.26
N ILE A 28 5.76 5.72 -7.49
CA ILE A 28 5.90 4.29 -7.79
C ILE A 28 5.20 3.94 -9.11
N MET A 29 4.01 4.46 -9.36
CA MET A 29 3.30 4.20 -10.63
C MET A 29 4.03 4.79 -11.82
N ASP A 30 4.55 6.00 -11.72
CA ASP A 30 5.37 6.61 -12.75
C ASP A 30 6.62 5.76 -13.05
N PHE A 31 7.24 5.19 -12.03
CA PHE A 31 8.36 4.27 -12.21
C PHE A 31 7.92 2.96 -12.88
N VAL A 32 6.77 2.41 -12.50
CA VAL A 32 6.23 1.20 -13.14
C VAL A 32 5.96 1.43 -14.63
N ASP A 33 5.30 2.53 -14.96
CA ASP A 33 4.87 2.82 -16.33
C ASP A 33 6.05 3.27 -17.23
N ASN A 34 6.99 4.07 -16.71
CA ASN A 34 8.05 4.69 -17.51
C ASN A 34 9.40 3.97 -17.41
N VAL A 35 9.61 3.09 -16.43
CA VAL A 35 10.89 2.39 -16.24
C VAL A 35 10.70 0.88 -16.23
N TYR A 36 9.87 0.36 -15.32
CA TYR A 36 9.72 -1.08 -15.14
C TYR A 36 9.20 -1.78 -16.41
N PHE A 37 8.06 -1.36 -16.96
CA PHE A 37 7.51 -1.96 -18.17
C PHE A 37 8.39 -1.75 -19.41
N PRO A 38 8.95 -0.56 -19.68
CA PRO A 38 9.90 -0.38 -20.78
C PRO A 38 11.16 -1.25 -20.64
N MET A 39 11.72 -1.40 -19.44
CA MET A 39 12.87 -2.28 -19.23
C MET A 39 12.54 -3.74 -19.47
N MET A 40 11.32 -4.19 -19.14
CA MET A 40 10.87 -5.53 -19.47
C MET A 40 10.68 -5.73 -20.98
N ALA A 41 10.25 -4.69 -21.69
CA ALA A 41 10.06 -4.74 -23.15
C ALA A 41 11.39 -4.76 -23.91
N THR A 42 12.43 -4.14 -23.37
CA THR A 42 13.78 -4.26 -23.90
C THR A 42 14.29 -5.67 -23.60
N LYS A 43 14.89 -6.33 -24.58
CA LYS A 43 15.39 -7.72 -24.56
C LYS A 43 16.30 -8.00 -23.35
N PHE A 44 15.70 -8.09 -22.19
CA PHE A 44 16.42 -8.59 -21.02
C PHE A 44 16.44 -10.11 -21.12
N ASP A 45 17.54 -10.67 -21.60
CA ASP A 45 17.80 -12.09 -21.69
C ASP A 45 18.00 -12.73 -20.30
N GLY A 46 17.18 -12.34 -19.32
CA GLY A 46 17.34 -12.78 -17.95
C GLY A 46 16.06 -13.37 -17.35
N LYS A 47 16.24 -14.37 -16.52
CA LYS A 47 15.19 -14.84 -15.64
C LYS A 47 14.89 -13.72 -14.64
N VAL A 48 13.61 -13.53 -14.23
CA VAL A 48 13.14 -12.50 -13.28
C VAL A 48 13.96 -12.46 -11.99
N TYR A 49 14.39 -13.60 -11.51
CA TYR A 49 15.28 -13.75 -10.36
C TYR A 49 16.75 -13.53 -10.69
N ASN A 50 17.08 -13.11 -11.91
CA ASN A 50 18.43 -12.73 -12.22
C ASN A 50 18.79 -11.45 -11.45
N ALA A 51 19.79 -11.53 -10.60
CA ALA A 51 20.31 -10.38 -9.85
C ALA A 51 20.64 -9.19 -10.75
N ARG A 52 21.00 -9.42 -12.01
CA ARG A 52 21.22 -8.38 -13.01
C ARG A 52 19.97 -7.50 -13.25
N PHE A 53 18.80 -8.11 -13.43
CA PHE A 53 17.57 -7.36 -13.70
C PHE A 53 17.16 -6.52 -12.48
N ILE A 54 17.16 -7.13 -11.30
CA ILE A 54 16.84 -6.42 -10.05
C ILE A 54 17.86 -5.32 -9.77
N ASN A 55 19.14 -5.56 -10.00
CA ASN A 55 20.19 -4.56 -9.82
C ASN A 55 20.04 -3.39 -10.82
N ALA A 56 19.69 -3.68 -12.09
CA ALA A 56 19.43 -2.65 -13.09
C ALA A 56 18.21 -1.81 -12.72
N LEU A 57 17.10 -2.43 -12.29
CA LEU A 57 15.92 -1.73 -11.79
C LEU A 57 16.24 -0.90 -10.54
N ASN A 58 17.04 -1.43 -9.62
CA ASN A 58 17.47 -0.67 -8.43
C ASN A 58 18.32 0.55 -8.79
N ALA A 59 19.18 0.44 -9.80
CA ALA A 59 19.96 1.58 -10.28
C ALA A 59 19.06 2.69 -10.83
N GLU A 60 18.01 2.34 -11.58
CA GLU A 60 17.02 3.30 -12.06
C GLU A 60 16.14 3.85 -10.92
N ALA A 61 15.71 2.99 -9.98
CA ALA A 61 14.93 3.41 -8.82
C ALA A 61 15.67 4.47 -7.98
N LYS A 62 16.97 4.30 -7.79
CA LYS A 62 17.81 5.26 -7.07
C LYS A 62 17.96 6.61 -7.75
N LYS A 63 17.79 6.69 -9.07
CA LYS A 63 17.74 7.97 -9.79
C LYS A 63 16.46 8.76 -9.45
N VAL A 64 15.37 8.04 -9.15
CA VAL A 64 14.10 8.64 -8.73
C VAL A 64 14.17 9.07 -7.27
N SER A 65 14.66 8.20 -6.39
CA SER A 65 14.82 8.48 -4.96
C SER A 65 15.77 7.49 -4.28
N ASP A 66 16.65 8.00 -3.40
CA ASP A 66 17.49 7.16 -2.53
C ASP A 66 16.69 6.23 -1.61
N ARG A 67 15.42 6.54 -1.41
CA ARG A 67 14.48 5.77 -0.60
C ARG A 67 13.70 4.72 -1.39
N MET A 68 13.91 4.66 -2.70
CA MET A 68 13.25 3.69 -3.58
C MET A 68 14.09 2.43 -3.75
N TYR A 69 13.42 1.28 -3.64
CA TYR A 69 14.05 -0.03 -3.71
C TYR A 69 13.22 -0.97 -4.57
N VAL A 70 13.93 -1.79 -5.34
CA VAL A 70 13.36 -2.92 -6.06
C VAL A 70 13.96 -4.19 -5.48
N LYS A 71 13.14 -5.11 -5.09
CA LYS A 71 13.57 -6.41 -4.57
C LYS A 71 12.71 -7.53 -5.14
N ARG A 72 13.19 -8.76 -4.95
CA ARG A 72 12.39 -9.96 -5.23
C ARG A 72 11.21 -10.01 -4.27
N GLY A 73 10.04 -10.39 -4.78
CA GLY A 73 8.86 -10.67 -3.98
C GLY A 73 8.93 -12.02 -3.27
N TYR A 74 7.79 -12.50 -2.82
CA TYR A 74 7.68 -13.76 -2.07
C TYR A 74 7.94 -14.99 -2.96
N SER A 75 7.57 -14.93 -4.23
CA SER A 75 7.84 -15.98 -5.21
C SER A 75 8.93 -15.59 -6.22
N ASN A 76 9.40 -16.57 -6.99
CA ASN A 76 10.48 -16.38 -7.97
C ASN A 76 10.06 -15.52 -9.17
N ASP A 77 8.76 -15.35 -9.37
CA ASP A 77 8.14 -14.61 -10.45
C ASP A 77 7.60 -13.25 -10.01
N GLU A 78 7.96 -12.79 -8.82
CA GLU A 78 7.48 -11.54 -8.26
C GLU A 78 8.60 -10.54 -8.02
N ILE A 79 8.30 -9.28 -8.31
CA ILE A 79 9.13 -8.12 -7.99
C ILE A 79 8.32 -7.16 -7.12
N GLU A 80 8.90 -6.72 -6.04
CA GLU A 80 8.34 -5.69 -5.17
C GLU A 80 9.11 -4.38 -5.35
N ILE A 81 8.36 -3.32 -5.67
CA ILE A 81 8.86 -1.95 -5.77
C ILE A 81 8.38 -1.20 -4.55
N GLN A 82 9.29 -0.71 -3.73
CA GLN A 82 9.04 -0.01 -2.48
C GLN A 82 9.58 1.42 -2.53
N LEU A 83 8.85 2.36 -1.92
CA LEU A 83 9.35 3.70 -1.62
C LEU A 83 9.01 4.04 -0.16
N ARG A 84 10.03 4.34 0.63
CA ARG A 84 9.88 4.66 2.06
C ARG A 84 9.40 6.09 2.26
N LEU A 85 8.59 6.29 3.28
CA LEU A 85 8.13 7.63 3.67
C LEU A 85 9.29 8.45 4.27
N SER A 86 10.18 7.82 5.02
CA SER A 86 11.34 8.51 5.60
C SER A 86 12.63 7.68 5.47
N GLN A 87 13.77 8.33 5.65
CA GLN A 87 15.07 7.64 5.68
C GLN A 87 15.26 6.80 6.95
N TRP A 88 14.61 7.19 8.04
CA TRP A 88 14.83 6.66 9.38
C TRP A 88 13.86 5.55 9.77
N ASN A 89 12.67 5.51 9.17
CA ASN A 89 11.69 4.47 9.45
C ASN A 89 11.62 3.45 8.31
N TYR A 90 12.27 2.32 8.51
CA TYR A 90 12.37 1.25 7.52
C TYR A 90 11.05 0.47 7.34
N ASN A 91 10.13 0.58 8.28
CA ASN A 91 8.86 -0.14 8.27
C ASN A 91 7.70 0.70 7.71
N ASP A 92 7.95 1.97 7.39
CA ASP A 92 6.93 2.87 6.86
C ASP A 92 7.21 3.15 5.38
N TYR A 93 6.55 2.41 4.52
CA TYR A 93 6.71 2.47 3.07
C TYR A 93 5.39 2.16 2.35
N GLU A 94 5.29 2.60 1.12
CA GLU A 94 4.33 2.10 0.15
C GLU A 94 5.03 1.12 -0.79
N SER A 95 4.33 0.06 -1.19
CA SER A 95 4.89 -0.90 -2.15
C SER A 95 3.84 -1.45 -3.09
N ILE A 96 4.30 -1.83 -4.29
CA ILE A 96 3.54 -2.60 -5.25
C ILE A 96 4.26 -3.92 -5.54
N LEU A 97 3.50 -5.00 -5.58
CA LEU A 97 3.97 -6.31 -5.97
C LEU A 97 3.51 -6.61 -7.40
N LEU A 98 4.43 -6.94 -8.28
CA LEU A 98 4.18 -7.21 -9.69
C LEU A 98 4.65 -8.62 -10.05
N LYS A 99 3.82 -9.37 -10.76
CA LYS A 99 4.21 -10.66 -11.31
C LYS A 99 4.94 -10.49 -12.64
N CYS A 100 6.05 -11.19 -12.77
CA CYS A 100 6.75 -11.34 -14.03
C CYS A 100 6.45 -12.71 -14.60
N LYS A 101 5.90 -12.77 -15.79
CA LYS A 101 5.74 -14.04 -16.52
C LYS A 101 6.98 -14.36 -17.34
N THR A 102 7.28 -15.64 -17.45
CA THR A 102 8.35 -16.14 -18.30
C THR A 102 7.78 -17.05 -19.39
N ASN A 103 8.43 -17.05 -20.55
CA ASN A 103 8.14 -18.00 -21.63
C ASN A 103 8.74 -19.39 -21.32
N ALA A 104 8.58 -20.33 -22.26
CA ALA A 104 9.06 -21.70 -22.11
C ALA A 104 10.60 -21.79 -21.91
N GLU A 105 11.36 -20.83 -22.44
CA GLU A 105 12.82 -20.74 -22.31
C GLU A 105 13.24 -20.05 -21.00
N GLY A 106 12.28 -19.65 -20.15
CA GLY A 106 12.54 -18.97 -18.88
C GLY A 106 12.96 -17.50 -19.02
N ARG A 107 12.66 -16.87 -20.17
CA ARG A 107 12.86 -15.43 -20.40
C ARG A 107 11.61 -14.66 -20.01
N ILE A 108 11.78 -13.40 -19.62
CA ILE A 108 10.64 -12.53 -19.29
C ILE A 108 9.77 -12.35 -20.54
N ASP A 109 8.50 -12.69 -20.41
CA ASP A 109 7.46 -12.42 -21.39
C ASP A 109 6.72 -11.13 -21.03
N TYR A 110 7.06 -10.05 -21.73
CA TYR A 110 6.48 -8.74 -21.51
C TYR A 110 4.96 -8.75 -21.70
N ASN A 111 4.47 -9.31 -22.80
CA ASN A 111 3.05 -9.31 -23.13
C ASN A 111 2.24 -10.16 -22.13
N ALA A 112 2.75 -11.31 -21.73
CA ALA A 112 2.12 -12.13 -20.71
C ALA A 112 2.13 -11.42 -19.35
N THR A 113 3.21 -10.69 -19.02
CA THR A 113 3.33 -9.95 -17.74
C THR A 113 2.33 -8.80 -17.64
N ILE A 114 2.25 -7.91 -18.63
CA ILE A 114 1.33 -6.75 -18.59
C ILE A 114 -0.14 -7.17 -18.71
N ASN A 115 -0.42 -8.34 -19.29
CA ASN A 115 -1.76 -8.88 -19.42
C ASN A 115 -2.13 -9.86 -18.30
N ASP A 116 -1.23 -10.14 -17.37
CA ASP A 116 -1.53 -10.98 -16.23
C ASP A 116 -2.64 -10.38 -15.37
N HIS A 117 -3.63 -11.20 -15.04
CA HIS A 117 -4.79 -10.76 -14.25
C HIS A 117 -4.38 -10.21 -12.89
N TYR A 118 -3.48 -10.89 -12.18
CA TYR A 118 -3.03 -10.44 -10.85
C TYR A 118 -2.25 -9.13 -10.92
N THR A 119 -1.38 -8.97 -11.92
CA THR A 119 -0.66 -7.71 -12.15
C THR A 119 -1.64 -6.54 -12.35
N LYS A 120 -2.68 -6.72 -13.15
CA LYS A 120 -3.73 -5.71 -13.37
C LYS A 120 -4.47 -5.38 -12.09
N VAL A 121 -4.97 -6.39 -11.38
CA VAL A 121 -5.70 -6.21 -10.12
C VAL A 121 -4.84 -5.50 -9.07
N TRP A 122 -3.56 -5.85 -8.96
CA TRP A 122 -2.68 -5.19 -8.01
C TRP A 122 -2.39 -3.73 -8.37
N ILE A 123 -2.23 -3.42 -9.66
CA ILE A 123 -2.09 -2.02 -10.11
C ILE A 123 -3.37 -1.23 -9.82
N GLU A 124 -4.54 -1.78 -10.12
CA GLU A 124 -5.83 -1.15 -9.84
C GLU A 124 -6.02 -0.92 -8.34
N ASN A 125 -5.81 -1.93 -7.52
CA ASN A 125 -5.87 -1.81 -6.07
C ASN A 125 -4.86 -0.79 -5.55
N PHE A 126 -3.64 -0.78 -6.05
CA PHE A 126 -2.63 0.18 -5.64
C PHE A 126 -3.04 1.62 -5.99
N LYS A 127 -3.65 1.84 -7.15
CA LYS A 127 -4.19 3.14 -7.57
C LYS A 127 -5.40 3.55 -6.74
N SER A 128 -6.30 2.63 -6.39
CA SER A 128 -7.50 2.95 -5.62
C SER A 128 -7.21 3.53 -4.24
N TYR A 129 -6.10 3.16 -3.61
CA TYR A 129 -5.66 3.76 -2.35
C TYR A 129 -5.31 5.24 -2.46
N ILE A 130 -4.94 5.74 -3.64
CA ILE A 130 -4.72 7.18 -3.85
C ILE A 130 -6.03 7.94 -3.65
N GLU A 131 -7.13 7.41 -4.22
CA GLU A 131 -8.47 7.98 -4.04
C GLU A 131 -8.96 7.84 -2.60
N GLU A 132 -8.67 6.73 -1.96
CA GLU A 132 -9.02 6.47 -0.57
C GLU A 132 -8.31 7.43 0.39
N TYR A 133 -7.01 7.67 0.19
CA TYR A 133 -6.27 8.69 0.95
C TYR A 133 -6.82 10.09 0.70
N GLN A 134 -7.16 10.44 -0.54
CA GLN A 134 -7.77 11.73 -0.84
C GLN A 134 -9.13 11.88 -0.15
N LYS A 135 -10.01 10.87 -0.22
CA LYS A 135 -11.28 10.85 0.51
C LYS A 135 -11.09 11.00 2.02
N SER A 136 -10.03 10.40 2.56
CA SER A 136 -9.72 10.50 3.99
C SER A 136 -9.31 11.92 4.40
N ILE A 137 -8.62 12.65 3.51
CA ILE A 137 -8.29 14.07 3.70
C ILE A 137 -9.57 14.90 3.64
N ASP A 138 -10.36 14.74 2.58
CA ASP A 138 -11.54 15.55 2.28
C ASP A 138 -12.62 15.42 3.36
N ASN A 139 -12.76 14.23 3.93
CA ASN A 139 -13.81 13.90 4.92
C ASN A 139 -13.25 13.75 6.35
N TYR A 140 -12.06 14.26 6.64
CA TYR A 140 -11.41 14.07 7.94
C TYR A 140 -12.32 14.45 9.13
N ASP A 141 -12.96 15.61 9.09
CA ASP A 141 -13.77 16.11 10.19
C ASP A 141 -15.05 15.26 10.41
N GLU A 142 -15.64 14.75 9.32
CA GLU A 142 -16.77 13.83 9.37
C GLU A 142 -16.36 12.48 9.99
N TYR A 143 -15.24 11.92 9.56
CA TYR A 143 -14.74 10.65 10.10
C TYR A 143 -14.35 10.79 11.57
N MET A 144 -13.78 11.92 11.97
CA MET A 144 -13.46 12.20 13.38
C MET A 144 -14.72 12.34 14.24
N LYS A 145 -15.82 12.86 13.69
CA LYS A 145 -17.10 12.90 14.37
C LYS A 145 -17.66 11.49 14.60
N VAL A 146 -17.68 10.66 13.57
CA VAL A 146 -18.09 9.24 13.68
C VAL A 146 -17.22 8.49 14.70
N PHE A 147 -15.90 8.73 14.69
CA PHE A 147 -14.98 8.13 15.65
C PHE A 147 -15.26 8.56 17.09
N ALA A 148 -15.62 9.84 17.31
CA ALA A 148 -16.02 10.34 18.62
C ALA A 148 -17.32 9.69 19.11
N GLU A 149 -18.32 9.55 18.23
CA GLU A 149 -19.59 8.88 18.55
C GLU A 149 -19.37 7.40 18.91
N LEU A 150 -18.48 6.71 18.17
CA LEU A 150 -18.07 5.34 18.49
C LEU A 150 -17.40 5.26 19.86
N GLY A 151 -16.50 6.20 20.19
CA GLY A 151 -15.83 6.28 21.48
C GLY A 151 -16.82 6.45 22.64
N ASP A 152 -17.82 7.32 22.48
CA ASP A 152 -18.89 7.51 23.46
C ASP A 152 -19.75 6.24 23.62
N ALA A 153 -20.06 5.56 22.52
CA ALA A 153 -20.80 4.30 22.56
C ALA A 153 -20.01 3.21 23.29
N LEU A 154 -18.70 3.08 23.02
CA LEU A 154 -17.81 2.14 23.70
C LEU A 154 -17.70 2.43 25.21
N MET A 155 -17.61 3.70 25.60
CA MET A 155 -17.61 4.06 27.02
C MET A 155 -18.92 3.69 27.72
N LYS A 156 -20.05 3.89 27.06
CA LYS A 156 -21.37 3.47 27.58
C LYS A 156 -21.43 1.95 27.71
N TYR A 157 -20.98 1.22 26.67
CA TYR A 157 -20.89 -0.22 26.67
C TYR A 157 -20.03 -0.75 27.83
N ASN A 158 -18.87 -0.17 28.09
CA ASN A 158 -17.98 -0.55 29.17
C ASN A 158 -18.56 -0.34 30.59
N LYS A 159 -19.57 0.51 30.72
CA LYS A 159 -20.31 0.70 31.98
C LYS A 159 -21.42 -0.34 32.24
N LEU A 160 -21.75 -1.14 31.23
CA LEU A 160 -22.74 -2.21 31.40
C LEU A 160 -22.18 -3.35 32.27
N PRO A 161 -23.05 -4.06 33.03
CA PRO A 161 -22.66 -5.24 33.80
C PRO A 161 -21.93 -6.26 32.88
N HIS A 162 -20.90 -6.93 33.39
CA HIS A 162 -20.11 -7.90 32.64
C HIS A 162 -20.96 -9.02 32.01
N SER A 163 -21.95 -9.54 32.76
CA SER A 163 -22.89 -10.55 32.27
C SER A 163 -23.70 -10.07 31.06
N PHE A 164 -24.10 -8.80 31.05
CA PHE A 164 -24.86 -8.22 29.94
C PHE A 164 -23.96 -7.97 28.71
N ARG A 165 -22.74 -7.48 28.93
CA ARG A 165 -21.73 -7.32 27.85
C ARG A 165 -21.46 -8.65 27.15
N GLY A 166 -21.23 -9.72 27.90
CA GLY A 166 -21.00 -11.04 27.33
C GLY A 166 -22.21 -11.61 26.55
N HIS A 167 -23.42 -11.17 26.86
CA HIS A 167 -24.60 -11.50 26.06
C HIS A 167 -24.62 -10.73 24.73
N LEU A 168 -24.28 -9.45 24.75
CA LEU A 168 -24.20 -8.62 23.54
C LEU A 168 -23.06 -9.07 22.61
N ASP A 169 -21.90 -9.45 23.14
CA ASP A 169 -20.78 -9.95 22.34
C ASP A 169 -21.17 -11.22 21.58
N LYS A 170 -21.91 -12.13 22.21
CA LYS A 170 -22.44 -13.33 21.54
C LYS A 170 -23.46 -13.02 20.46
N ALA A 171 -24.30 -11.99 20.67
CA ALA A 171 -25.27 -11.56 19.67
C ALA A 171 -24.56 -10.91 18.48
N TRP A 172 -23.53 -10.08 18.73
CA TRP A 172 -22.73 -9.42 17.71
C TRP A 172 -21.98 -10.43 16.82
N MET A 173 -21.35 -11.46 17.40
CA MET A 173 -20.67 -12.51 16.63
C MET A 173 -21.59 -13.35 15.75
N ARG A 174 -22.91 -13.26 15.89
CA ARG A 174 -23.88 -13.95 15.02
C ARG A 174 -24.37 -13.12 13.85
N ILE A 175 -24.02 -11.83 13.82
CA ILE A 175 -24.45 -10.88 12.77
C ILE A 175 -23.34 -10.79 11.68
N TYR A 176 -22.11 -11.11 12.03
CA TYR A 176 -20.92 -11.14 11.17
C TYR A 176 -20.29 -12.55 11.15
#